data_74ca4aeca4c060100faf219e2346f9b7
#
_entry.id   74ca4aeca4c060100faf219e2346f9b7
#
_cell.length_a   1.000
_cell.length_b   1.000
_cell.length_c   1.000
_cell.angle_alpha   90.00
_cell.angle_beta   90.00
_cell.angle_gamma   90.00
#
_symmetry.space_group_name_H-M   'P 1'
#
loop_
_entity.id
_entity.type
_entity.pdbx_description
1 polymer ?
#
loop_
_entity_poly.entity_id
_entity_poly.type
_entity_poly.pdbx_seq_one_letter_code
_entity_poly.pdbx_strand_id
1 'polypeptide(L)'
;QNSNELHGSSLIFSDMTDWNPAEIIGNKPKLLDYSLYNFLVMKDAWYKGRIQLGYQKFNPHSLMVKFGNKPYVDIRTSFNSFIPASFEPKLKKKLMNYYLEKLSKNPQLHDKAEFEILFTSYDLSLKKRLKELQNFNFSKNEIERIYDLLLSFTQKIIDEFPKTSMECDKSIKKMTKNRLSYMKKLRKVENYSTKLKTAENLLSDCRNFGTIPFSLMARIAFIGTAFLKSSVSQGYVSKKSIDRFMNSLDTPLSNFQGDLIKFYDNKITKKQFLEKYGHLRPGTYDITVDRYDKENPFLN
;
A
#
# COMPACT_ATOMS: atom_id res chain seq x y z
N GLN A 1 28.02 -8.28 10.69
CA GLN A 1 27.59 -7.83 9.35
C GLN A 1 26.27 -7.10 9.51
N ASN A 2 26.23 -5.82 9.17
CA ASN A 2 25.07 -4.96 9.36
C ASN A 2 23.91 -5.45 8.47
N SER A 3 22.94 -6.15 9.06
CA SER A 3 21.70 -6.59 8.42
C SER A 3 20.77 -5.44 7.96
N ASN A 4 21.24 -4.20 8.13
CA ASN A 4 20.47 -2.98 7.93
C ASN A 4 20.86 -2.20 6.67
N GLU A 5 21.68 -2.75 5.78
CA GLU A 5 22.11 -2.05 4.57
C GLU A 5 21.14 -2.21 3.41
N LEU A 6 20.91 -1.12 2.69
CA LEU A 6 20.21 -1.13 1.40
C LEU A 6 21.11 -1.76 0.35
N HIS A 7 20.60 -2.78 -0.35
CA HIS A 7 21.26 -3.41 -1.48
C HIS A 7 21.00 -2.61 -2.78
N GLY A 8 21.83 -2.86 -3.80
CA GLY A 8 21.72 -2.22 -5.11
C GLY A 8 22.65 -1.00 -5.25
N SER A 9 23.23 -0.85 -6.45
CA SER A 9 24.24 0.17 -6.75
C SER A 9 23.67 1.42 -7.43
N SER A 10 22.48 1.33 -8.03
CA SER A 10 21.86 2.42 -8.78
C SER A 10 20.79 3.15 -7.95
N LEU A 11 20.70 4.46 -8.16
CA LEU A 11 19.63 5.30 -7.60
C LEU A 11 18.63 5.62 -8.72
N ILE A 12 17.38 5.26 -8.52
CA ILE A 12 16.26 5.54 -9.42
C ILE A 12 15.14 6.19 -8.60
N PHE A 13 14.54 7.22 -9.17
CA PHE A 13 13.38 7.90 -8.59
C PHE A 13 12.22 7.85 -9.57
N SER A 14 11.02 7.56 -9.07
CA SER A 14 9.79 7.52 -9.87
C SER A 14 8.66 8.25 -9.14
N ASP A 15 7.78 8.86 -9.89
CA ASP A 15 6.60 9.55 -9.34
C ASP A 15 5.35 8.66 -9.25
N MET A 16 5.36 7.49 -9.91
CA MET A 16 4.20 6.60 -10.07
C MET A 16 4.42 5.18 -9.52
N THR A 17 5.37 5.00 -8.62
CA THR A 17 5.65 3.70 -8.00
C THR A 17 5.22 3.71 -6.54
N ASP A 18 4.95 2.53 -5.98
CA ASP A 18 4.78 2.25 -4.55
C ASP A 18 4.20 3.42 -3.72
N TRP A 19 2.93 3.35 -3.36
CA TRP A 19 2.19 4.43 -2.68
C TRP A 19 1.98 5.71 -3.52
N ASN A 20 2.41 5.72 -4.74
CA ASN A 20 2.12 6.68 -5.79
C ASN A 20 1.83 8.13 -5.30
N PRO A 21 2.85 8.85 -4.79
CA PRO A 21 2.61 10.16 -4.20
C PRO A 21 2.09 11.18 -5.22
N ALA A 22 2.49 11.09 -6.49
CA ALA A 22 2.04 12.01 -7.51
C ALA A 22 0.52 11.92 -7.78
N GLU A 23 -0.04 10.71 -7.67
CA GLU A 23 -1.49 10.51 -7.79
C GLU A 23 -2.22 10.92 -6.51
N ILE A 24 -1.68 10.59 -5.34
CA ILE A 24 -2.37 10.79 -4.05
C ILE A 24 -2.35 12.24 -3.61
N ILE A 25 -1.22 12.93 -3.70
CA ILE A 25 -1.07 14.33 -3.25
C ILE A 25 -0.77 15.32 -4.37
N GLY A 26 -0.74 14.83 -5.63
CA GLY A 26 -0.50 15.65 -6.81
C GLY A 26 0.98 15.91 -7.12
N ASN A 27 1.23 16.38 -8.35
CA ASN A 27 2.57 16.67 -8.85
C ASN A 27 3.21 17.93 -8.23
N LYS A 28 2.42 18.79 -7.60
CA LYS A 28 2.89 19.99 -6.90
C LYS A 28 2.11 20.15 -5.59
N PRO A 29 2.31 19.23 -4.64
CA PRO A 29 1.55 19.23 -3.39
C PRO A 29 1.84 20.49 -2.57
N LYS A 30 0.83 20.99 -1.86
CA LYS A 30 1.00 21.99 -0.83
C LYS A 30 1.83 21.43 0.33
N LEU A 31 2.46 22.30 1.10
CA LEU A 31 3.32 21.88 2.23
C LEU A 31 2.58 21.01 3.24
N LEU A 32 1.32 21.31 3.51
CA LEU A 32 0.51 20.53 4.45
C LEU A 32 0.25 19.14 3.91
N ASP A 33 -0.16 19.00 2.64
CA ASP A 33 -0.44 17.70 2.01
C ASP A 33 0.82 16.82 1.97
N TYR A 34 1.95 17.40 1.59
CA TYR A 34 3.24 16.71 1.60
C TYR A 34 3.63 16.23 3.00
N SER A 35 3.54 17.11 4.01
CA SER A 35 3.94 16.76 5.38
C SER A 35 3.01 15.75 6.03
N LEU A 36 1.70 15.84 5.78
CA LEU A 36 0.73 14.86 6.26
C LEU A 36 0.95 13.49 5.62
N TYR A 37 1.12 13.45 4.30
CA TYR A 37 1.36 12.19 3.59
C TYR A 37 2.69 11.55 4.02
N ASN A 38 3.73 12.38 4.17
CA ASN A 38 5.00 11.90 4.70
C ASN A 38 4.85 11.31 6.11
N PHE A 39 4.17 12.01 7.02
CA PHE A 39 3.97 11.54 8.39
C PHE A 39 3.12 10.26 8.46
N LEU A 40 1.99 10.25 7.74
CA LEU A 40 1.03 9.15 7.82
C LEU A 40 1.51 7.89 7.12
N VAL A 41 2.28 8.03 6.02
CA VAL A 41 2.63 6.91 5.14
C VAL A 41 4.13 6.81 4.92
N MET A 42 4.74 7.83 4.26
CA MET A 42 6.01 7.69 3.55
C MET A 42 7.24 7.67 4.44
N LYS A 43 7.16 8.15 5.69
CA LYS A 43 8.30 8.17 6.62
C LYS A 43 8.70 6.75 7.04
N ASP A 44 7.74 5.92 7.50
CA ASP A 44 8.03 4.57 7.98
C ASP A 44 6.81 3.63 8.05
N ALA A 45 5.58 4.16 8.04
CA ALA A 45 4.39 3.33 8.19
C ALA A 45 4.24 2.33 7.03
N TRP A 46 4.59 2.75 5.81
CA TRP A 46 4.52 1.97 4.59
C TRP A 46 5.27 0.63 4.69
N TYR A 47 6.44 0.59 5.32
CA TYR A 47 7.26 -0.61 5.38
C TYR A 47 7.07 -1.42 6.69
N LYS A 48 6.54 -0.80 7.75
CA LYS A 48 6.28 -1.50 9.03
C LYS A 48 5.31 -2.67 8.88
N GLY A 49 4.31 -2.54 8.01
CA GLY A 49 3.43 -3.65 7.66
C GLY A 49 4.18 -4.78 6.94
N ARG A 50 5.10 -4.45 6.04
CA ARG A 50 5.93 -5.44 5.31
C ARG A 50 6.84 -6.22 6.24
N ILE A 51 7.48 -5.57 7.21
CA ILE A 51 8.33 -6.24 8.22
C ILE A 51 7.53 -7.29 9.01
N GLN A 52 6.28 -6.98 9.36
CA GLN A 52 5.42 -7.91 10.09
C GLN A 52 5.11 -9.18 9.30
N LEU A 53 5.13 -9.12 7.98
CA LEU A 53 5.00 -10.28 7.10
C LEU A 53 6.32 -11.06 6.90
N GLY A 54 7.45 -10.55 7.39
CA GLY A 54 8.74 -11.20 7.26
C GLY A 54 9.60 -10.71 6.10
N TYR A 55 9.28 -9.58 5.48
CA TYR A 55 10.21 -8.89 4.59
C TYR A 55 11.38 -8.30 5.37
N GLN A 56 12.50 -8.00 4.69
CA GLN A 56 13.71 -7.56 5.36
C GLN A 56 13.50 -6.25 6.12
N LYS A 57 14.15 -6.18 7.30
CA LYS A 57 14.23 -4.98 8.11
C LYS A 57 15.49 -4.21 7.74
N PHE A 58 15.36 -2.92 7.50
CA PHE A 58 16.45 -1.97 7.36
C PHE A 58 16.05 -0.66 8.05
N ASN A 59 16.90 0.34 8.07
CA ASN A 59 16.56 1.66 8.61
C ASN A 59 16.31 2.63 7.47
N PRO A 60 15.07 2.72 6.95
CA PRO A 60 14.79 3.55 5.80
C PRO A 60 14.81 5.02 6.20
N HIS A 61 15.32 5.86 5.30
CA HIS A 61 14.87 7.23 5.21
C HIS A 61 13.39 7.29 4.78
N SER A 62 12.80 8.47 4.70
CA SER A 62 11.51 8.60 4.06
C SER A 62 11.54 7.99 2.66
N LEU A 63 10.51 7.18 2.33
CA LEU A 63 10.38 6.63 0.98
C LEU A 63 10.21 7.75 -0.06
N MET A 64 9.56 8.84 0.35
CA MET A 64 9.29 9.99 -0.53
C MET A 64 10.40 11.03 -0.40
N VAL A 65 10.93 11.46 -1.53
CA VAL A 65 11.86 12.57 -1.70
C VAL A 65 11.24 13.65 -2.59
N LYS A 66 11.80 14.85 -2.58
CA LYS A 66 11.23 15.99 -3.30
C LYS A 66 12.30 16.67 -4.17
N PHE A 67 12.03 16.75 -5.47
CA PHE A 67 12.83 17.50 -6.43
C PHE A 67 11.96 18.55 -7.14
N GLY A 68 12.40 19.79 -7.15
CA GLY A 68 11.67 20.87 -7.81
C GLY A 68 10.19 21.00 -7.39
N ASN A 69 9.90 20.77 -6.12
CA ASN A 69 8.54 20.73 -5.53
C ASN A 69 7.66 19.53 -5.97
N LYS A 70 8.18 18.59 -6.75
CA LYS A 70 7.49 17.37 -7.14
C LYS A 70 7.92 16.21 -6.24
N PRO A 71 6.98 15.36 -5.73
CA PRO A 71 7.31 14.17 -4.94
C PRO A 71 7.75 13.02 -5.84
N TYR A 72 8.73 12.26 -5.37
CA TYR A 72 9.22 11.05 -6.00
C TYR A 72 9.42 9.96 -4.95
N VAL A 73 9.35 8.71 -5.39
CA VAL A 73 9.67 7.52 -4.60
C VAL A 73 11.12 7.13 -4.85
N ASP A 74 11.89 6.88 -3.79
CA ASP A 74 13.19 6.21 -3.89
C ASP A 74 12.96 4.72 -4.18
N ILE A 75 13.18 4.32 -5.43
CA ILE A 75 12.96 2.96 -5.91
C ILE A 75 13.87 1.96 -5.22
N ARG A 76 15.12 2.32 -4.97
CA ARG A 76 16.04 1.41 -4.27
C ARG A 76 15.55 1.08 -2.87
N THR A 77 15.07 2.06 -2.14
CA THR A 77 14.48 1.89 -0.81
C THR A 77 13.18 1.07 -0.90
N SER A 78 12.30 1.39 -1.84
CA SER A 78 11.06 0.62 -2.06
C SER A 78 11.35 -0.85 -2.36
N PHE A 79 12.19 -1.14 -3.35
CA PHE A 79 12.46 -2.50 -3.80
C PHE A 79 13.14 -3.36 -2.73
N ASN A 80 14.04 -2.79 -1.93
CA ASN A 80 14.63 -3.49 -0.78
C ASN A 80 13.56 -3.99 0.18
N SER A 81 12.47 -3.25 0.37
CA SER A 81 11.39 -3.63 1.30
C SER A 81 10.55 -4.82 0.84
N PHE A 82 10.71 -5.26 -0.40
CA PHE A 82 10.01 -6.41 -0.96
C PHE A 82 10.83 -7.70 -0.95
N ILE A 83 12.06 -7.67 -0.46
CA ILE A 83 12.89 -8.87 -0.35
C ILE A 83 12.61 -9.56 0.99
N PRO A 84 12.25 -10.86 1.01
CA PRO A 84 12.11 -11.60 2.25
C PRO A 84 13.38 -11.59 3.11
N ALA A 85 13.21 -11.50 4.42
CA ALA A 85 14.34 -11.44 5.36
C ALA A 85 15.22 -12.71 5.31
N SER A 86 14.63 -13.85 4.96
CA SER A 86 15.28 -15.17 4.87
C SER A 86 16.30 -15.32 3.74
N PHE A 87 16.33 -14.38 2.78
CA PHE A 87 17.31 -14.46 1.70
C PHE A 87 18.72 -14.12 2.20
N GLU A 88 19.73 -14.82 1.71
CA GLU A 88 21.13 -14.54 2.02
C GLU A 88 21.57 -13.18 1.45
N PRO A 89 22.49 -12.44 2.10
CA PRO A 89 22.90 -11.10 1.67
C PRO A 89 23.43 -11.04 0.22
N LYS A 90 24.17 -12.05 -0.21
CA LYS A 90 24.67 -12.15 -1.59
C LYS A 90 23.52 -12.23 -2.61
N LEU A 91 22.50 -13.03 -2.30
CA LEU A 91 21.33 -13.20 -3.18
C LEU A 91 20.47 -11.94 -3.20
N LYS A 92 20.28 -11.28 -2.05
CA LYS A 92 19.59 -9.98 -1.95
C LYS A 92 20.25 -8.93 -2.84
N LYS A 93 21.58 -8.79 -2.74
CA LYS A 93 22.35 -7.84 -3.57
C LYS A 93 22.18 -8.11 -5.06
N LYS A 94 22.25 -9.39 -5.44
CA LYS A 94 22.13 -9.81 -6.83
C LYS A 94 20.74 -9.54 -7.40
N LEU A 95 19.69 -9.89 -6.65
CA LEU A 95 18.31 -9.59 -7.02
C LEU A 95 18.05 -8.09 -7.12
N MET A 96 18.54 -7.29 -6.18
CA MET A 96 18.37 -5.84 -6.24
C MET A 96 18.98 -5.22 -7.48
N ASN A 97 20.20 -5.62 -7.85
CA ASN A 97 20.82 -5.13 -9.07
C ASN A 97 20.01 -5.52 -10.31
N TYR A 98 19.53 -6.76 -10.37
CA TYR A 98 18.62 -7.22 -11.43
C TYR A 98 17.35 -6.37 -11.51
N TYR A 99 16.67 -6.11 -10.39
CA TYR A 99 15.44 -5.32 -10.36
C TYR A 99 15.67 -3.88 -10.86
N LEU A 100 16.72 -3.23 -10.38
CA LEU A 100 17.06 -1.87 -10.78
C LEU A 100 17.47 -1.79 -12.27
N GLU A 101 18.23 -2.76 -12.76
CA GLU A 101 18.59 -2.86 -14.17
C GLU A 101 17.37 -3.10 -15.05
N LYS A 102 16.47 -4.01 -14.64
CA LYS A 102 15.24 -4.31 -15.38
C LYS A 102 14.33 -3.08 -15.47
N LEU A 103 14.15 -2.35 -14.37
CA LEU A 103 13.37 -1.11 -14.38
C LEU A 103 14.03 -0.04 -15.24
N SER A 104 15.35 0.15 -15.13
CA SER A 104 16.10 1.13 -15.93
C SER A 104 15.95 0.89 -17.44
N LYS A 105 15.94 -0.39 -17.86
CA LYS A 105 15.71 -0.78 -19.25
C LYS A 105 14.24 -0.70 -19.69
N ASN A 106 13.31 -0.69 -18.75
CA ASN A 106 11.87 -0.70 -18.98
C ASN A 106 11.14 0.33 -18.08
N PRO A 107 11.43 1.64 -18.24
CA PRO A 107 10.91 2.67 -17.34
C PRO A 107 9.37 2.76 -17.34
N GLN A 108 8.71 2.33 -18.44
CA GLN A 108 7.24 2.26 -18.53
C GLN A 108 6.60 1.26 -17.55
N LEU A 109 7.40 0.40 -16.88
CA LEU A 109 6.92 -0.56 -15.89
C LEU A 109 6.96 -0.01 -14.46
N HIS A 110 7.23 1.27 -14.26
CA HIS A 110 7.39 1.87 -12.93
C HIS A 110 6.12 1.75 -12.06
N ASP A 111 4.93 1.86 -12.66
CA ASP A 111 3.63 1.70 -12.00
C ASP A 111 3.21 0.23 -11.80
N LYS A 112 3.88 -0.70 -12.48
CA LYS A 112 3.63 -2.15 -12.44
C LYS A 112 4.78 -2.95 -11.86
N ALA A 113 5.79 -2.29 -11.28
CA ALA A 113 7.03 -2.91 -10.85
C ALA A 113 6.80 -4.13 -9.94
N GLU A 114 5.82 -4.08 -9.08
CA GLU A 114 5.51 -5.14 -8.12
C GLU A 114 5.06 -6.46 -8.79
N PHE A 115 4.42 -6.39 -9.96
CA PHE A 115 3.97 -7.57 -10.72
C PHE A 115 4.92 -7.97 -11.84
N GLU A 116 5.56 -6.99 -12.48
CA GLU A 116 6.32 -7.21 -13.72
C GLU A 116 7.84 -7.29 -13.50
N ILE A 117 8.34 -6.71 -12.41
CA ILE A 117 9.78 -6.62 -12.14
C ILE A 117 10.17 -7.48 -10.95
N LEU A 118 9.44 -7.37 -9.83
CA LEU A 118 9.82 -7.95 -8.55
C LEU A 118 9.33 -9.40 -8.40
N PHE A 119 10.11 -10.20 -7.66
CA PHE A 119 9.69 -11.49 -7.12
C PHE A 119 9.43 -11.34 -5.63
N THR A 120 8.20 -10.96 -5.28
CA THR A 120 7.85 -10.56 -3.91
C THR A 120 7.16 -11.66 -3.12
N SER A 121 6.64 -12.67 -3.79
CA SER A 121 5.93 -13.82 -3.25
C SER A 121 5.90 -14.95 -4.27
N TYR A 122 5.50 -16.14 -3.85
CA TYR A 122 5.15 -17.21 -4.76
C TYR A 122 3.83 -16.91 -5.46
N ASP A 123 3.72 -17.31 -6.71
CA ASP A 123 2.49 -17.47 -7.50
C ASP A 123 2.64 -18.63 -8.49
N LEU A 124 1.55 -19.08 -9.12
CA LEU A 124 1.53 -20.26 -10.00
C LEU A 124 2.38 -20.08 -11.26
N SER A 125 2.76 -18.87 -11.62
CA SER A 125 3.63 -18.56 -12.77
C SER A 125 5.10 -18.36 -12.40
N LEU A 126 5.43 -18.33 -11.10
CA LEU A 126 6.76 -17.97 -10.59
C LEU A 126 7.88 -18.76 -11.24
N LYS A 127 7.75 -20.08 -11.34
CA LYS A 127 8.77 -20.96 -11.95
C LYS A 127 9.10 -20.57 -13.38
N LYS A 128 8.09 -20.14 -14.15
CA LYS A 128 8.27 -19.63 -15.54
C LYS A 128 8.98 -18.28 -15.54
N ARG A 129 8.54 -17.37 -14.65
CA ARG A 129 9.11 -16.01 -14.54
C ARG A 129 10.58 -16.03 -14.11
N LEU A 130 10.96 -16.89 -13.18
CA LEU A 130 12.33 -17.02 -12.70
C LEU A 130 13.34 -17.47 -13.78
N LYS A 131 12.89 -18.08 -14.89
CA LYS A 131 13.79 -18.46 -15.99
C LYS A 131 14.55 -17.28 -16.58
N GLU A 132 13.97 -16.07 -16.55
CA GLU A 132 14.64 -14.87 -17.07
C GLU A 132 15.94 -14.53 -16.31
N LEU A 133 16.06 -14.95 -15.03
CA LEU A 133 17.26 -14.73 -14.23
C LEU A 133 18.50 -15.43 -14.78
N GLN A 134 18.33 -16.46 -15.61
CA GLN A 134 19.46 -17.11 -16.31
C GLN A 134 20.23 -16.12 -17.19
N ASN A 135 19.52 -15.15 -17.77
CA ASN A 135 20.13 -14.10 -18.61
C ASN A 135 20.89 -13.03 -17.78
N PHE A 136 20.80 -13.10 -16.45
CA PHE A 136 21.41 -12.18 -15.49
C PHE A 136 22.43 -12.87 -14.57
N ASN A 137 23.10 -13.89 -15.11
CA ASN A 137 24.15 -14.65 -14.40
C ASN A 137 23.70 -15.35 -13.10
N PHE A 138 22.41 -15.64 -12.92
CA PHE A 138 21.97 -16.49 -11.82
C PHE A 138 22.20 -17.97 -12.19
N SER A 139 22.83 -18.72 -11.28
CA SER A 139 22.97 -20.17 -11.43
C SER A 139 21.60 -20.87 -11.25
N LYS A 140 21.50 -22.10 -11.77
CA LYS A 140 20.29 -22.91 -11.56
C LYS A 140 19.97 -23.08 -10.07
N ASN A 141 20.97 -23.35 -9.24
CA ASN A 141 20.80 -23.50 -7.80
C ASN A 141 20.30 -22.22 -7.11
N GLU A 142 20.78 -21.04 -7.54
CA GLU A 142 20.28 -19.76 -7.03
C GLU A 142 18.80 -19.55 -7.40
N ILE A 143 18.40 -19.91 -8.62
CA ILE A 143 17.01 -19.81 -9.09
C ILE A 143 16.08 -20.76 -8.31
N GLU A 144 16.50 -22.02 -8.12
CA GLU A 144 15.75 -22.98 -7.30
C GLU A 144 15.65 -22.50 -5.85
N ARG A 145 16.74 -21.99 -5.30
CA ARG A 145 16.74 -21.42 -3.95
C ARG A 145 15.77 -20.23 -3.80
N ILE A 146 15.69 -19.34 -4.78
CA ILE A 146 14.72 -18.22 -4.80
C ILE A 146 13.29 -18.79 -4.81
N TYR A 147 13.02 -19.79 -5.65
CA TYR A 147 11.72 -20.42 -5.73
C TYR A 147 11.28 -21.01 -4.39
N ASP A 148 12.13 -21.82 -3.76
CA ASP A 148 11.83 -22.48 -2.49
C ASP A 148 11.63 -21.49 -1.34
N LEU A 149 12.47 -20.44 -1.29
CA LEU A 149 12.34 -19.39 -0.28
C LEU A 149 11.05 -18.60 -0.45
N LEU A 150 10.64 -18.26 -1.68
CA LEU A 150 9.38 -17.56 -1.93
C LEU A 150 8.17 -18.45 -1.67
N LEU A 151 8.25 -19.74 -1.99
CA LEU A 151 7.18 -20.69 -1.69
C LEU A 151 6.95 -20.80 -0.18
N SER A 152 7.99 -21.08 0.59
CA SER A 152 7.90 -21.20 2.05
C SER A 152 7.50 -19.87 2.71
N PHE A 153 8.00 -18.76 2.22
CA PHE A 153 7.63 -17.41 2.69
C PHE A 153 6.14 -17.13 2.49
N THR A 154 5.62 -17.46 1.30
CA THR A 154 4.20 -17.22 0.98
C THR A 154 3.30 -18.19 1.73
N GLN A 155 3.68 -19.45 1.88
CA GLN A 155 2.95 -20.42 2.69
C GLN A 155 2.80 -19.93 4.14
N LYS A 156 3.88 -19.42 4.73
CA LYS A 156 3.83 -18.84 6.09
C LYS A 156 2.83 -17.68 6.19
N ILE A 157 2.80 -16.78 5.19
CA ILE A 157 1.84 -15.68 5.18
C ILE A 157 0.40 -16.20 5.11
N ILE A 158 0.14 -17.23 4.32
CA ILE A 158 -1.19 -17.86 4.20
C ILE A 158 -1.60 -18.49 5.53
N ASP A 159 -0.71 -19.25 6.16
CA ASP A 159 -0.98 -19.94 7.42
C ASP A 159 -1.24 -18.96 8.57
N GLU A 160 -0.53 -17.82 8.59
CA GLU A 160 -0.67 -16.77 9.61
C GLU A 160 -1.82 -15.78 9.30
N PHE A 161 -2.44 -15.83 8.12
CA PHE A 161 -3.45 -14.86 7.67
C PHE A 161 -4.64 -14.70 8.64
N PRO A 162 -5.26 -15.78 9.18
CA PRO A 162 -6.39 -15.64 10.09
C PRO A 162 -6.04 -14.82 11.33
N LYS A 163 -4.86 -15.06 11.91
CA LYS A 163 -4.34 -14.31 13.07
C LYS A 163 -4.06 -12.86 12.70
N THR A 164 -3.37 -12.65 11.60
CA THR A 164 -2.99 -11.32 11.09
C THR A 164 -4.21 -10.45 10.82
N SER A 165 -5.23 -11.00 10.16
CA SER A 165 -6.49 -10.32 9.86
C SER A 165 -7.21 -9.90 11.16
N MET A 166 -7.27 -10.79 12.16
CA MET A 166 -7.88 -10.51 13.46
C MET A 166 -7.13 -9.39 14.22
N GLU A 167 -5.79 -9.37 14.14
CA GLU A 167 -4.97 -8.33 14.78
C GLU A 167 -5.17 -6.95 14.10
N CYS A 168 -5.27 -6.93 12.77
CA CYS A 168 -5.61 -5.71 12.02
C CYS A 168 -7.00 -5.19 12.40
N ASP A 169 -8.00 -6.04 12.49
CA ASP A 169 -9.35 -5.67 12.90
C ASP A 169 -9.38 -5.09 14.32
N LYS A 170 -8.68 -5.71 15.27
CA LYS A 170 -8.51 -5.18 16.64
C LYS A 170 -7.86 -3.79 16.63
N SER A 171 -6.87 -3.59 15.76
CA SER A 171 -6.17 -2.30 15.61
C SER A 171 -7.12 -1.20 15.13
N ILE A 172 -7.92 -1.46 14.09
CA ILE A 172 -8.93 -0.54 13.57
C ILE A 172 -10.00 -0.21 14.63
N LYS A 173 -10.48 -1.23 15.37
CA LYS A 173 -11.44 -1.03 16.48
C LYS A 173 -10.85 -0.15 17.56
N LYS A 174 -9.56 -0.32 17.91
CA LYS A 174 -8.85 0.55 18.87
C LYS A 174 -8.79 1.99 18.38
N MET A 175 -8.42 2.23 17.10
CA MET A 175 -8.40 3.56 16.50
C MET A 175 -9.77 4.23 16.60
N THR A 176 -10.84 3.51 16.26
CA THR A 176 -12.21 4.01 16.33
C THR A 176 -12.61 4.38 17.75
N LYS A 177 -12.30 3.54 18.74
CA LYS A 177 -12.57 3.81 20.16
C LYS A 177 -11.84 5.08 20.64
N ASN A 178 -10.57 5.21 20.30
CA ASN A 178 -9.75 6.38 20.66
C ASN A 178 -10.34 7.65 20.03
N ARG A 179 -10.67 7.62 18.74
CA ARG A 179 -11.30 8.74 18.04
C ARG A 179 -12.58 9.21 18.73
N LEU A 180 -13.47 8.30 19.07
CA LEU A 180 -14.73 8.63 19.77
C LEU A 180 -14.46 9.28 21.15
N SER A 181 -13.47 8.78 21.88
CA SER A 181 -13.03 9.36 23.16
C SER A 181 -12.50 10.78 22.99
N TYR A 182 -11.65 11.01 22.00
CA TYR A 182 -11.09 12.35 21.71
C TYR A 182 -12.18 13.33 21.28
N MET A 183 -13.09 12.92 20.41
CA MET A 183 -14.19 13.76 19.96
C MET A 183 -15.14 14.15 21.11
N LYS A 184 -15.41 13.23 22.05
CA LYS A 184 -16.19 13.51 23.25
C LYS A 184 -15.51 14.56 24.15
N LYS A 185 -14.19 14.48 24.30
CA LYS A 185 -13.41 15.46 25.08
C LYS A 185 -13.42 16.83 24.39
N LEU A 186 -13.22 16.90 23.08
CA LEU A 186 -13.16 18.13 22.31
C LEU A 186 -14.46 18.97 22.39
N ARG A 187 -15.62 18.34 22.53
CA ARG A 187 -16.91 19.05 22.68
C ARG A 187 -16.97 19.94 23.92
N LYS A 188 -16.08 19.70 24.91
CA LYS A 188 -16.06 20.41 26.20
C LYS A 188 -14.85 21.37 26.33
N VAL A 189 -14.07 21.51 25.27
CA VAL A 189 -12.78 22.22 25.34
C VAL A 189 -12.70 23.34 24.30
N GLU A 190 -12.47 24.54 24.77
CA GLU A 190 -12.22 25.73 23.90
C GLU A 190 -10.74 26.00 23.68
N ASN A 191 -9.87 25.50 24.55
CA ASN A 191 -8.42 25.74 24.52
C ASN A 191 -7.78 25.20 23.23
N TYR A 192 -7.11 26.10 22.50
CA TYR A 192 -6.44 25.80 21.22
C TYR A 192 -5.33 24.76 21.34
N SER A 193 -4.53 24.80 22.42
CA SER A 193 -3.46 23.84 22.67
C SER A 193 -3.99 22.40 22.80
N THR A 194 -5.12 22.24 23.50
CA THR A 194 -5.77 20.93 23.64
C THR A 194 -6.33 20.43 22.30
N LYS A 195 -6.85 21.31 21.47
CA LYS A 195 -7.30 20.96 20.09
C LYS A 195 -6.14 20.47 19.24
N LEU A 196 -5.00 21.16 19.26
CA LEU A 196 -3.79 20.75 18.54
C LEU A 196 -3.26 19.41 19.03
N LYS A 197 -3.17 19.21 20.35
CA LYS A 197 -2.71 17.93 20.91
C LYS A 197 -3.64 16.77 20.55
N THR A 198 -4.95 17.05 20.48
CA THR A 198 -5.91 16.03 20.02
C THR A 198 -5.73 15.71 18.54
N ALA A 199 -5.49 16.72 17.70
CA ALA A 199 -5.19 16.49 16.28
C ALA A 199 -3.91 15.64 16.10
N GLU A 200 -2.85 15.92 16.85
CA GLU A 200 -1.62 15.11 16.87
C GLU A 200 -1.89 13.65 17.27
N ASN A 201 -2.69 13.44 18.32
CA ASN A 201 -3.05 12.10 18.77
C ASN A 201 -3.88 11.36 17.71
N LEU A 202 -4.84 12.03 17.05
CA LEU A 202 -5.64 11.45 15.98
C LEU A 202 -4.78 11.05 14.77
N LEU A 203 -3.81 11.89 14.38
CA LEU A 203 -2.87 11.58 13.31
C LEU A 203 -1.95 10.40 13.68
N SER A 204 -1.47 10.36 14.92
CA SER A 204 -0.66 9.26 15.42
C SER A 204 -1.44 7.95 15.48
N ASP A 205 -2.68 7.97 15.90
CA ASP A 205 -3.56 6.80 15.92
C ASP A 205 -3.89 6.34 14.48
N CYS A 206 -4.20 7.28 13.58
CA CYS A 206 -4.41 6.98 12.16
C CYS A 206 -3.18 6.27 11.56
N ARG A 207 -1.98 6.76 11.81
CA ARG A 207 -0.73 6.16 11.35
C ARG A 207 -0.51 4.77 11.94
N ASN A 208 -0.61 4.64 13.27
CA ASN A 208 -0.21 3.41 13.97
C ASN A 208 -1.28 2.32 13.91
N PHE A 209 -2.55 2.68 13.98
CA PHE A 209 -3.68 1.73 14.03
C PHE A 209 -4.50 1.68 12.74
N GLY A 210 -4.22 2.55 11.78
CA GLY A 210 -4.84 2.59 10.46
C GLY A 210 -3.84 2.26 9.35
N THR A 211 -2.86 3.13 9.09
CA THR A 211 -1.95 3.00 7.93
C THR A 211 -1.07 1.77 8.00
N ILE A 212 -0.52 1.41 9.17
CA ILE A 212 0.34 0.22 9.30
C ILE A 212 -0.45 -1.06 9.04
N PRO A 213 -1.62 -1.31 9.68
CA PRO A 213 -2.47 -2.45 9.33
C PRO A 213 -2.93 -2.45 7.86
N PHE A 214 -3.25 -1.27 7.31
CA PHE A 214 -3.58 -1.15 5.89
C PHE A 214 -2.42 -1.58 4.99
N SER A 215 -1.20 -1.10 5.25
CA SER A 215 0.01 -1.50 4.50
C SER A 215 0.23 -3.01 4.51
N LEU A 216 0.00 -3.64 5.66
CA LEU A 216 0.12 -5.09 5.83
C LEU A 216 -0.96 -5.83 5.02
N MET A 217 -2.24 -5.44 5.17
CA MET A 217 -3.35 -6.08 4.47
C MET A 217 -3.31 -5.84 2.96
N ALA A 218 -2.89 -4.65 2.52
CA ALA A 218 -2.67 -4.35 1.11
C ALA A 218 -1.63 -5.29 0.51
N ARG A 219 -0.52 -5.55 1.22
CA ARG A 219 0.50 -6.50 0.75
C ARG A 219 -0.06 -7.91 0.59
N ILE A 220 -0.88 -8.39 1.53
CA ILE A 220 -1.55 -9.69 1.42
C ILE A 220 -2.53 -9.70 0.23
N ALA A 221 -3.27 -8.62 0.02
CA ALA A 221 -4.18 -8.50 -1.12
C ALA A 221 -3.43 -8.54 -2.48
N PHE A 222 -2.23 -7.95 -2.56
CA PHE A 222 -1.37 -8.07 -3.75
C PHE A 222 -0.92 -9.51 -3.99
N ILE A 223 -0.57 -10.26 -2.93
CA ILE A 223 -0.25 -11.70 -3.04
C ILE A 223 -1.46 -12.47 -3.58
N GLY A 224 -2.65 -12.24 -3.02
CA GLY A 224 -3.90 -12.82 -3.52
C GLY A 224 -4.18 -12.48 -4.98
N THR A 225 -3.95 -11.21 -5.38
CA THR A 225 -4.09 -10.76 -6.77
C THR A 225 -3.09 -11.49 -7.70
N ALA A 226 -1.85 -11.71 -7.25
CA ALA A 226 -0.86 -12.47 -8.02
C ALA A 226 -1.32 -13.91 -8.23
N PHE A 227 -1.89 -14.57 -7.22
CA PHE A 227 -2.50 -15.90 -7.36
C PHE A 227 -3.67 -15.91 -8.34
N LEU A 228 -4.59 -14.95 -8.26
CA LEU A 228 -5.72 -14.85 -9.19
C LEU A 228 -5.25 -14.66 -10.63
N LYS A 229 -4.32 -13.73 -10.87
CA LYS A 229 -3.74 -13.49 -12.21
C LYS A 229 -3.02 -14.73 -12.74
N SER A 230 -2.21 -15.38 -11.91
CA SER A 230 -1.44 -16.55 -12.32
C SER A 230 -2.34 -17.76 -12.54
N SER A 231 -3.44 -17.94 -11.80
CA SER A 231 -4.40 -19.02 -12.04
C SER A 231 -5.09 -18.91 -13.41
N VAL A 232 -5.41 -17.67 -13.85
CA VAL A 232 -5.91 -17.43 -15.20
C VAL A 232 -4.84 -17.74 -16.25
N SER A 233 -3.62 -17.25 -16.05
CA SER A 233 -2.53 -17.45 -17.02
C SER A 233 -2.10 -18.91 -17.18
N GLN A 234 -2.33 -19.74 -16.16
CA GLN A 234 -2.08 -21.18 -16.17
C GLN A 234 -3.31 -22.02 -16.58
N GLY A 235 -4.45 -21.36 -16.86
CA GLY A 235 -5.66 -22.03 -17.33
C GLY A 235 -6.49 -22.74 -16.23
N TYR A 236 -6.16 -22.55 -14.96
CA TYR A 236 -6.92 -23.17 -13.85
C TYR A 236 -8.30 -22.53 -13.67
N VAL A 237 -8.42 -21.23 -13.94
CA VAL A 237 -9.66 -20.46 -13.80
C VAL A 237 -9.86 -19.55 -15.00
N SER A 238 -11.11 -19.43 -15.48
CA SER A 238 -11.41 -18.50 -16.57
C SER A 238 -11.41 -17.04 -16.10
N LYS A 239 -11.03 -16.11 -16.99
CA LYS A 239 -11.12 -14.68 -16.71
C LYS A 239 -12.55 -14.28 -16.29
N LYS A 240 -13.56 -14.81 -16.97
CA LYS A 240 -14.99 -14.55 -16.65
C LYS A 240 -15.36 -14.96 -15.21
N SER A 241 -14.75 -16.05 -14.69
CA SER A 241 -14.98 -16.48 -13.31
C SER A 241 -14.33 -15.52 -12.29
N ILE A 242 -13.13 -15.03 -12.60
CA ILE A 242 -12.46 -14.00 -11.75
C ILE A 242 -13.27 -12.69 -11.79
N ASP A 243 -13.67 -12.22 -12.95
CA ASP A 243 -14.47 -10.99 -13.07
C ASP A 243 -15.78 -11.09 -12.28
N ARG A 244 -16.44 -12.25 -12.32
CA ARG A 244 -17.64 -12.53 -11.52
C ARG A 244 -17.36 -12.50 -10.01
N PHE A 245 -16.27 -13.11 -9.59
CA PHE A 245 -15.82 -13.09 -8.19
C PHE A 245 -15.51 -11.65 -7.73
N MET A 246 -14.73 -10.91 -8.51
CA MET A 246 -14.37 -9.52 -8.16
C MET A 246 -15.60 -8.61 -8.06
N ASN A 247 -16.57 -8.76 -8.98
CA ASN A 247 -17.83 -8.01 -8.93
C ASN A 247 -18.78 -8.42 -7.79
N SER A 248 -18.56 -9.59 -7.18
CA SER A 248 -19.34 -10.03 -6.01
C SER A 248 -18.80 -9.50 -4.69
N LEU A 249 -17.62 -8.88 -4.69
CA LEU A 249 -17.01 -8.36 -3.48
C LEU A 249 -17.72 -7.09 -3.01
N ASP A 250 -18.10 -7.10 -1.75
CA ASP A 250 -18.63 -5.92 -1.07
C ASP A 250 -17.46 -4.99 -0.68
N THR A 251 -17.33 -3.86 -1.37
CA THR A 251 -16.26 -2.89 -1.17
C THR A 251 -16.80 -1.52 -0.80
N PRO A 252 -16.02 -0.66 -0.10
CA PRO A 252 -16.42 0.73 0.14
C PRO A 252 -16.84 1.49 -1.11
N LEU A 253 -16.18 1.23 -2.24
CA LEU A 253 -16.49 1.87 -3.52
C LEU A 253 -17.82 1.36 -4.10
N SER A 254 -18.08 0.05 -4.08
CA SER A 254 -19.36 -0.51 -4.55
C SER A 254 -20.52 -0.05 -3.67
N ASN A 255 -20.30 0.09 -2.36
CA ASN A 255 -21.27 0.64 -1.42
C ASN A 255 -21.56 2.12 -1.69
N PHE A 256 -20.51 2.93 -1.93
CA PHE A 256 -20.67 4.34 -2.29
C PHE A 256 -21.50 4.49 -3.58
N GLN A 257 -21.14 3.74 -4.62
CA GLN A 257 -21.87 3.75 -5.90
C GLN A 257 -23.32 3.30 -5.73
N GLY A 258 -23.56 2.23 -4.98
CA GLY A 258 -24.90 1.72 -4.70
C GLY A 258 -25.76 2.71 -3.91
N ASP A 259 -25.18 3.37 -2.90
CA ASP A 259 -25.90 4.37 -2.12
C ASP A 259 -26.10 5.68 -2.91
N LEU A 260 -25.18 6.03 -3.82
CA LEU A 260 -25.37 7.16 -4.74
C LEU A 260 -26.55 6.92 -5.68
N ILE A 261 -26.68 5.73 -6.24
CA ILE A 261 -27.85 5.34 -7.06
C ILE A 261 -29.15 5.43 -6.22
N LYS A 262 -29.13 4.88 -5.00
CA LYS A 262 -30.30 4.98 -4.10
C LYS A 262 -30.67 6.43 -3.77
N PHE A 263 -29.70 7.32 -3.66
CA PHE A 263 -29.92 8.74 -3.45
C PHE A 263 -30.61 9.39 -4.64
N TYR A 264 -30.14 9.14 -5.87
CA TYR A 264 -30.77 9.64 -7.08
C TYR A 264 -32.16 9.06 -7.31
N ASP A 265 -32.38 7.81 -6.90
CA ASP A 265 -33.71 7.14 -6.93
C ASP A 265 -34.65 7.61 -5.78
N ASN A 266 -34.24 8.57 -4.96
CA ASN A 266 -34.95 9.03 -3.77
C ASN A 266 -35.25 7.93 -2.70
N LYS A 267 -34.47 6.84 -2.71
CA LYS A 267 -34.58 5.74 -1.74
C LYS A 267 -33.89 6.05 -0.41
N ILE A 268 -32.92 6.97 -0.42
CA ILE A 268 -32.25 7.52 0.77
C ILE A 268 -32.22 9.04 0.68
N THR A 269 -32.25 9.71 1.83
CA THR A 269 -32.21 11.17 1.89
C THR A 269 -30.79 11.72 1.74
N LYS A 270 -30.64 12.98 1.33
CA LYS A 270 -29.36 13.70 1.31
C LYS A 270 -28.66 13.62 2.68
N LYS A 271 -29.42 13.75 3.76
CA LYS A 271 -28.89 13.66 5.14
C LYS A 271 -28.26 12.29 5.41
N GLN A 272 -28.95 11.20 5.09
CA GLN A 272 -28.44 9.83 5.27
C GLN A 272 -27.18 9.58 4.42
N PHE A 273 -27.17 10.06 3.18
CA PHE A 273 -25.99 9.95 2.32
C PHE A 273 -24.78 10.73 2.90
N LEU A 274 -24.98 11.97 3.32
CA LEU A 274 -23.91 12.81 3.89
C LEU A 274 -23.43 12.33 5.27
N GLU A 275 -24.29 11.73 6.10
CA GLU A 275 -23.85 11.10 7.36
C GLU A 275 -22.80 10.00 7.11
N LYS A 276 -22.92 9.27 6.01
CA LYS A 276 -22.02 8.18 5.65
C LYS A 276 -20.78 8.67 4.86
N TYR A 277 -20.98 9.54 3.89
CA TYR A 277 -19.96 9.93 2.89
C TYR A 277 -19.56 11.41 2.93
N GLY A 278 -20.21 12.23 3.74
CA GLY A 278 -19.98 13.67 3.81
C GLY A 278 -18.54 14.07 4.15
N HIS A 279 -17.80 13.18 4.81
CA HIS A 279 -16.38 13.39 5.14
C HIS A 279 -15.43 13.26 3.94
N LEU A 280 -15.90 12.70 2.83
CA LEU A 280 -15.10 12.55 1.60
C LEU A 280 -15.00 13.88 0.83
N ARG A 281 -14.05 13.93 -0.10
CA ARG A 281 -13.83 15.05 -1.03
C ARG A 281 -13.98 14.58 -2.47
N PRO A 282 -14.50 15.43 -3.38
CA PRO A 282 -14.66 15.07 -4.78
C PRO A 282 -13.30 14.97 -5.48
N GLY A 283 -12.95 13.76 -5.97
CA GLY A 283 -11.86 13.53 -6.92
C GLY A 283 -10.48 14.06 -6.58
N THR A 284 -10.22 14.37 -5.29
CA THR A 284 -8.95 14.94 -4.84
C THR A 284 -8.59 14.49 -3.44
N TYR A 285 -7.29 14.45 -3.17
CA TYR A 285 -6.70 14.24 -1.83
C TYR A 285 -6.20 15.56 -1.20
N ASP A 286 -6.41 16.70 -1.86
CA ASP A 286 -6.09 18.02 -1.30
C ASP A 286 -6.99 18.32 -0.08
N ILE A 287 -6.38 18.40 1.10
CA ILE A 287 -7.09 18.65 2.36
C ILE A 287 -7.80 20.01 2.39
N THR A 288 -7.41 20.95 1.53
CA THR A 288 -8.01 22.27 1.47
C THR A 288 -9.26 22.36 0.59
N VAL A 289 -9.56 21.33 -0.19
CA VAL A 289 -10.81 21.22 -0.96
C VAL A 289 -11.96 20.87 -0.04
N ASP A 290 -13.12 21.48 -0.25
CA ASP A 290 -14.29 21.22 0.58
C ASP A 290 -14.79 19.77 0.48
N ARG A 291 -15.29 19.29 1.60
CA ARG A 291 -15.89 17.97 1.72
C ARG A 291 -17.31 17.98 1.18
N TYR A 292 -17.85 16.79 0.90
CA TYR A 292 -19.24 16.65 0.44
C TYR A 292 -20.28 17.20 1.41
N ASP A 293 -19.99 17.31 2.71
CA ASP A 293 -20.92 17.85 3.72
C ASP A 293 -20.89 19.38 3.85
N LYS A 294 -20.01 20.09 3.17
CA LYS A 294 -19.94 21.56 3.19
C LYS A 294 -20.66 22.20 2.01
N GLU A 295 -20.10 22.09 0.82
CA GLU A 295 -20.74 22.54 -0.42
C GLU A 295 -20.48 21.50 -1.50
N ASN A 296 -21.55 21.01 -2.14
CA ASN A 296 -21.38 19.95 -3.10
C ASN A 296 -22.18 20.14 -4.39
N PRO A 297 -21.48 20.38 -5.52
CA PRO A 297 -22.11 20.50 -6.84
C PRO A 297 -22.73 19.19 -7.35
N PHE A 298 -22.35 18.03 -6.79
CA PHE A 298 -22.88 16.72 -7.22
C PHE A 298 -24.20 16.32 -6.53
N LEU A 299 -24.64 17.05 -5.53
CA LEU A 299 -25.86 16.73 -4.75
C LEU A 299 -26.93 17.84 -4.85
N ASN A 300 -26.81 18.74 -5.82
CA ASN A 300 -27.83 19.74 -6.16
C ASN A 300 -28.72 19.25 -7.29
#